data_81c8a12860dda731178e06f25cf3611f
#
_entry.id   81c8a12860dda731178e06f25cf3611f
#
_cell.length_a   1.000
_cell.length_b   1.000
_cell.length_c   1.000
_cell.angle_alpha   90.00
_cell.angle_beta   90.00
_cell.angle_gamma   90.00
#
_symmetry.space_group_name_H-M   'P 1'
#
loop_
_entity.id
_entity.type
_entity.pdbx_description
1 polymer ?
#
loop_
_entity_poly.entity_id
_entity_poly.type
_entity_poly.pdbx_seq_one_letter_code
_entity_poly.pdbx_strand_id
1 'polypeptide(L)'
;MTGRVFSRRAFLKTATVATLGVGLAACRPIAPISDVEPAMREVTAAQVTDPESLEAFVLGAKAHIESITDMNVGAKLREGLKTEGDWKFGSTFLIIFLMNGDAFIHGNDRDAEDRNLLEIEDERGAKVVQELLAAAAQGGGFVEYYDDGLKTAYAVPFRRRFVLVGGYSQDVSHVNLRIADLPRPAVTASEVVDRETLITFVEEAARIYQEALKFGDGIPLVEIKNAFRVEGGDWKSGEIYLWVVSGGGVTLFHGFEYYREGNPTDMVRTDSQGIKIAEELIGGARREGRKFLRYHYDNPAIEGDEETGSPKLGYAISLQVGDSDEKMVIGSGIYVDSHEE
;
A
#
# COMPACT_ATOMS: atom_id res chain seq x y z
N MET A 1 -18.30 19.70 -37.15
CA MET A 1 -18.09 18.33 -36.64
C MET A 1 -16.75 17.86 -37.14
N THR A 2 -15.71 18.07 -36.38
CA THR A 2 -14.34 17.65 -36.73
C THR A 2 -13.79 16.89 -35.52
N GLY A 3 -13.87 15.56 -35.60
CA GLY A 3 -13.26 14.68 -34.63
C GLY A 3 -11.74 14.87 -34.60
N ARG A 4 -11.23 15.27 -33.48
CA ARG A 4 -9.78 15.27 -33.23
C ARG A 4 -9.38 13.87 -32.77
N VAL A 5 -8.71 13.16 -33.65
CA VAL A 5 -7.98 11.94 -33.36
C VAL A 5 -6.80 12.31 -32.46
N PHE A 6 -6.77 11.77 -31.25
CA PHE A 6 -5.64 11.94 -30.36
C PHE A 6 -4.38 11.30 -30.95
N SER A 7 -3.36 12.11 -31.09
CA SER A 7 -2.08 11.76 -31.66
C SER A 7 -1.35 10.78 -30.72
N ARG A 8 -1.16 9.54 -31.20
CA ARG A 8 -0.22 8.59 -30.64
C ARG A 8 1.18 9.19 -30.71
N ARG A 9 1.69 9.77 -29.67
CA ARG A 9 3.14 9.99 -29.53
C ARG A 9 3.78 8.71 -29.02
N ALA A 10 4.05 7.80 -29.97
CA ALA A 10 5.01 6.74 -29.76
C ALA A 10 6.38 7.38 -29.50
N PHE A 11 7.01 7.06 -28.39
CA PHE A 11 8.44 7.27 -28.22
C PHE A 11 9.17 6.27 -29.14
N LEU A 12 9.45 6.71 -30.36
CA LEU A 12 10.32 5.98 -31.29
C LEU A 12 11.77 6.16 -30.82
N LYS A 13 12.30 5.17 -30.14
CA LYS A 13 13.76 4.97 -30.11
C LYS A 13 14.20 4.47 -31.46
N THR A 14 15.06 5.24 -32.11
CA THR A 14 15.70 4.99 -33.41
C THR A 14 16.32 3.61 -33.44
N ALA A 15 15.77 2.69 -34.23
CA ALA A 15 16.41 1.43 -34.56
C ALA A 15 17.34 1.65 -35.72
N THR A 16 18.63 1.52 -35.49
CA THR A 16 19.66 1.44 -36.53
C THR A 16 19.58 0.08 -37.22
N VAL A 17 19.29 0.07 -38.51
CA VAL A 17 19.30 -1.13 -39.33
C VAL A 17 20.76 -1.59 -39.51
N ALA A 18 21.08 -2.76 -39.04
CA ALA A 18 22.30 -3.48 -39.38
C ALA A 18 21.97 -4.80 -40.11
N THR A 19 22.63 -4.97 -41.22
CA THR A 19 22.57 -5.92 -42.27
C THR A 19 22.62 -7.39 -41.84
N LEU A 20 21.88 -8.24 -42.58
CA LEU A 20 21.89 -9.70 -42.54
C LEU A 20 23.29 -10.31 -42.69
N GLY A 21 23.67 -11.13 -41.72
CA GLY A 21 24.71 -12.13 -41.81
C GLY A 21 24.12 -13.50 -41.45
N VAL A 22 24.05 -14.39 -42.44
CA VAL A 22 23.67 -15.79 -42.24
C VAL A 22 24.81 -16.50 -41.51
N GLY A 23 24.59 -16.97 -40.32
CA GLY A 23 25.55 -17.72 -39.50
C GLY A 23 24.88 -18.90 -38.81
N LEU A 24 25.45 -20.06 -39.05
CA LEU A 24 25.13 -21.41 -38.62
C LEU A 24 24.64 -21.54 -37.16
N ALA A 25 23.58 -22.30 -36.99
CA ALA A 25 23.03 -22.71 -35.70
C ALA A 25 24.05 -23.54 -34.92
N ALA A 26 24.64 -22.94 -33.88
CA ALA A 26 25.30 -23.67 -32.81
C ALA A 26 24.28 -23.76 -31.64
N CYS A 27 23.91 -24.99 -31.26
CA CYS A 27 23.18 -25.29 -30.07
C CYS A 27 23.95 -24.72 -28.87
N ARG A 28 23.48 -23.60 -28.32
CA ARG A 28 23.95 -23.14 -27.00
C ARG A 28 23.27 -23.99 -25.95
N PRO A 29 24.00 -24.52 -24.97
CA PRO A 29 23.37 -25.12 -23.80
C PRO A 29 22.52 -24.05 -23.08
N ILE A 30 21.28 -24.44 -22.77
CA ILE A 30 20.39 -23.63 -21.94
C ILE A 30 21.13 -23.44 -20.60
N ALA A 31 21.50 -22.21 -20.30
CA ALA A 31 22.02 -21.88 -19.00
C ALA A 31 20.96 -22.29 -17.95
N PRO A 32 21.36 -22.85 -16.79
CA PRO A 32 20.42 -23.14 -15.74
C PRO A 32 19.71 -21.83 -15.40
N ILE A 33 18.37 -21.92 -15.22
CA ILE A 33 17.54 -20.84 -14.71
C ILE A 33 18.14 -20.53 -13.34
N SER A 34 19.01 -19.53 -13.28
CA SER A 34 19.47 -18.99 -12.02
C SER A 34 18.24 -18.46 -11.30
N ASP A 35 18.13 -18.83 -10.04
CA ASP A 35 17.15 -18.33 -9.08
C ASP A 35 16.95 -16.83 -9.29
N VAL A 36 15.90 -16.48 -10.01
CA VAL A 36 15.39 -15.12 -10.02
C VAL A 36 14.64 -15.04 -8.71
N GLU A 37 15.29 -14.49 -7.70
CA GLU A 37 14.57 -13.99 -6.54
C GLU A 37 13.34 -13.23 -7.05
N PRO A 38 12.14 -13.48 -6.50
CA PRO A 38 10.97 -12.72 -6.90
C PRO A 38 11.31 -11.26 -6.75
N ALA A 39 11.32 -10.53 -7.87
CA ALA A 39 11.69 -9.12 -7.90
C ALA A 39 10.90 -8.43 -6.78
N MET A 40 11.60 -8.03 -5.74
CA MET A 40 11.03 -7.28 -4.65
C MET A 40 10.37 -6.04 -5.24
N ARG A 41 9.31 -5.59 -4.61
CA ARG A 41 8.51 -4.41 -4.96
C ARG A 41 9.43 -3.22 -5.24
N GLU A 42 9.76 -2.99 -6.47
CA GLU A 42 10.63 -1.87 -6.83
C GLU A 42 9.94 -0.54 -6.68
N VAL A 43 8.59 -0.49 -6.86
CA VAL A 43 7.79 0.74 -6.77
C VAL A 43 6.47 0.48 -6.04
N THR A 44 6.18 1.27 -5.02
CA THR A 44 4.89 1.29 -4.31
C THR A 44 3.97 2.38 -4.87
N ALA A 45 2.67 2.33 -4.56
CA ALA A 45 1.70 3.34 -4.99
C ALA A 45 2.12 4.78 -4.61
N ALA A 46 2.75 4.95 -3.43
CA ALA A 46 3.24 6.25 -2.96
C ALA A 46 4.42 6.81 -3.78
N GLN A 47 5.12 5.95 -4.53
CA GLN A 47 6.28 6.33 -5.34
C GLN A 47 5.94 6.58 -6.81
N VAL A 48 4.66 6.44 -7.18
CA VAL A 48 4.20 6.70 -8.55
C VAL A 48 4.02 8.20 -8.76
N THR A 49 4.90 8.81 -9.54
CA THR A 49 4.89 10.24 -9.82
C THR A 49 4.94 10.57 -11.31
N ASP A 50 5.18 9.56 -12.15
CA ASP A 50 5.37 9.70 -13.59
C ASP A 50 4.99 8.39 -14.33
N PRO A 51 4.91 8.39 -15.66
CA PRO A 51 4.56 7.19 -16.41
C PRO A 51 5.53 6.02 -16.23
N GLU A 52 6.83 6.25 -16.01
CA GLU A 52 7.83 5.19 -15.84
C GLU A 52 7.64 4.48 -14.49
N SER A 53 7.44 5.23 -13.43
CA SER A 53 7.14 4.68 -12.10
C SER A 53 5.76 4.00 -12.06
N LEU A 54 4.76 4.50 -12.81
CA LEU A 54 3.46 3.83 -12.94
C LEU A 54 3.58 2.48 -13.65
N GLU A 55 4.32 2.41 -14.75
CA GLU A 55 4.56 1.15 -15.45
C GLU A 55 5.25 0.13 -14.53
N ALA A 56 6.32 0.54 -13.83
CA ALA A 56 7.05 -0.30 -12.88
C ALA A 56 6.14 -0.79 -11.75
N PHE A 57 5.30 0.08 -11.19
CA PHE A 57 4.31 -0.25 -10.17
C PHE A 57 3.31 -1.33 -10.64
N VAL A 58 2.72 -1.16 -11.82
CA VAL A 58 1.73 -2.12 -12.36
C VAL A 58 2.38 -3.45 -12.71
N LEU A 59 3.58 -3.44 -13.30
CA LEU A 59 4.32 -4.66 -13.61
C LEU A 59 4.78 -5.41 -12.35
N GLY A 60 5.22 -4.67 -11.32
CA GLY A 60 5.54 -5.23 -10.01
C GLY A 60 4.31 -5.86 -9.33
N ALA A 61 3.17 -5.17 -9.36
CA ALA A 61 1.89 -5.70 -8.87
C ALA A 61 1.49 -6.98 -9.63
N LYS A 62 1.60 -6.98 -10.96
CA LYS A 62 1.31 -8.16 -11.79
C LYS A 62 2.16 -9.35 -11.36
N ALA A 63 3.47 -9.18 -11.28
CA ALA A 63 4.39 -10.24 -10.90
C ALA A 63 4.09 -10.78 -9.50
N HIS A 64 3.83 -9.89 -8.53
CA HIS A 64 3.47 -10.27 -7.17
C HIS A 64 2.16 -11.08 -7.13
N ILE A 65 1.10 -10.60 -7.78
CA ILE A 65 -0.20 -11.30 -7.78
C ILE A 65 -0.11 -12.64 -8.50
N GLU A 66 0.69 -12.74 -9.57
CA GLU A 66 0.91 -14.00 -10.29
C GLU A 66 1.70 -15.03 -9.47
N SER A 67 2.54 -14.61 -8.54
CA SER A 67 3.28 -15.49 -7.64
C SER A 67 2.41 -16.12 -6.55
N ILE A 68 1.25 -15.53 -6.24
CA ILE A 68 0.35 -16.02 -5.19
C ILE A 68 -0.43 -17.24 -5.68
N THR A 69 -0.20 -18.37 -5.04
CA THR A 69 -0.88 -19.64 -5.33
C THR A 69 -1.90 -20.02 -4.25
N ASP A 70 -1.79 -19.48 -3.03
CA ASP A 70 -2.70 -19.74 -1.92
C ASP A 70 -3.96 -18.86 -2.02
N MET A 71 -5.13 -19.48 -1.97
CA MET A 71 -6.43 -18.81 -2.02
C MET A 71 -6.67 -17.90 -0.79
N ASN A 72 -6.16 -18.27 0.38
CA ASN A 72 -6.30 -17.45 1.59
C ASN A 72 -5.48 -16.16 1.48
N VAL A 73 -4.28 -16.24 0.91
CA VAL A 73 -3.45 -15.07 0.60
C VAL A 73 -4.12 -14.21 -0.47
N GLY A 74 -4.79 -14.83 -1.45
CA GLY A 74 -5.55 -14.12 -2.48
C GLY A 74 -6.67 -13.25 -1.92
N ALA A 75 -7.39 -13.72 -0.89
CA ALA A 75 -8.42 -12.93 -0.21
C ALA A 75 -7.82 -11.73 0.54
N LYS A 76 -6.71 -11.92 1.24
CA LYS A 76 -5.98 -10.84 1.92
C LYS A 76 -5.45 -9.81 0.92
N LEU A 77 -4.92 -10.27 -0.22
CA LEU A 77 -4.47 -9.39 -1.28
C LEU A 77 -5.62 -8.52 -1.82
N ARG A 78 -6.81 -9.12 -2.05
CA ARG A 78 -7.99 -8.36 -2.53
C ARG A 78 -8.31 -7.18 -1.62
N GLU A 79 -8.27 -7.36 -0.32
CA GLU A 79 -8.47 -6.26 0.64
C GLU A 79 -7.27 -5.29 0.65
N GLY A 80 -6.06 -5.80 0.50
CA GLY A 80 -4.85 -4.96 0.42
C GLY A 80 -4.85 -4.01 -0.78
N LEU A 81 -5.41 -4.42 -1.92
CA LEU A 81 -5.54 -3.55 -3.10
C LEU A 81 -6.52 -2.39 -2.89
N LYS A 82 -7.38 -2.45 -1.88
CA LYS A 82 -8.43 -1.45 -1.57
C LYS A 82 -8.09 -0.56 -0.38
N THR A 83 -7.04 -0.87 0.33
CA THR A 83 -6.63 -0.19 1.55
C THR A 83 -5.34 0.59 1.30
N GLU A 84 -5.24 1.80 1.85
CA GLU A 84 -4.01 2.60 1.75
C GLU A 84 -2.80 1.78 2.20
N GLY A 85 -1.76 1.77 1.38
CA GLY A 85 -0.55 0.97 1.56
C GLY A 85 0.25 0.86 0.27
N ASP A 86 1.00 -0.23 0.10
CA ASP A 86 1.88 -0.41 -1.06
C ASP A 86 1.15 -0.39 -2.41
N TRP A 87 -0.12 -0.85 -2.43
CA TRP A 87 -0.91 -1.01 -3.66
C TRP A 87 -1.93 0.10 -3.90
N LYS A 88 -2.11 0.98 -2.93
CA LYS A 88 -3.00 2.13 -3.00
C LYS A 88 -2.44 3.27 -2.18
N PHE A 89 -2.34 4.46 -2.77
CA PHE A 89 -1.93 5.67 -2.08
C PHE A 89 -2.57 6.90 -2.76
N GLY A 90 -3.48 7.56 -2.04
CA GLY A 90 -4.19 8.71 -2.59
C GLY A 90 -4.92 8.39 -3.91
N SER A 91 -4.52 9.06 -4.99
CA SER A 91 -5.07 8.84 -6.33
C SER A 91 -4.46 7.67 -7.09
N THR A 92 -3.43 7.03 -6.54
CA THR A 92 -2.77 5.87 -7.15
C THR A 92 -3.35 4.58 -6.58
N PHE A 93 -3.93 3.76 -7.43
CA PHE A 93 -4.53 2.48 -7.06
C PHE A 93 -4.56 1.51 -8.24
N LEU A 94 -4.89 0.26 -7.94
CA LEU A 94 -5.01 -0.80 -8.93
C LEU A 94 -6.49 -1.16 -9.18
N ILE A 95 -6.78 -1.51 -10.42
CA ILE A 95 -8.07 -2.07 -10.85
C ILE A 95 -7.79 -3.36 -11.60
N ILE A 96 -8.61 -4.38 -11.39
CA ILE A 96 -8.61 -5.60 -12.19
C ILE A 96 -9.94 -5.69 -12.93
N PHE A 97 -9.87 -5.61 -14.25
CA PHE A 97 -11.03 -5.80 -15.13
C PHE A 97 -11.06 -7.22 -15.70
N LEU A 98 -12.26 -7.74 -15.92
CA LEU A 98 -12.47 -8.80 -16.90
C LEU A 98 -12.37 -8.22 -18.32
N MET A 99 -12.01 -9.06 -19.31
CA MET A 99 -11.91 -8.65 -20.71
C MET A 99 -13.22 -8.11 -21.30
N ASN A 100 -14.36 -8.39 -20.67
CA ASN A 100 -15.67 -7.86 -21.06
C ASN A 100 -16.02 -6.51 -20.41
N GLY A 101 -15.11 -5.92 -19.64
CA GLY A 101 -15.28 -4.62 -18.99
C GLY A 101 -15.92 -4.65 -17.60
N ASP A 102 -16.18 -5.84 -17.05
CA ASP A 102 -16.63 -5.92 -15.66
C ASP A 102 -15.45 -5.64 -14.70
N ALA A 103 -15.66 -4.77 -13.72
CA ALA A 103 -14.67 -4.50 -12.68
C ALA A 103 -14.69 -5.63 -11.64
N PHE A 104 -13.66 -6.47 -11.64
CA PHE A 104 -13.52 -7.58 -10.70
C PHE A 104 -12.97 -7.14 -9.33
N ILE A 105 -12.03 -6.18 -9.33
CA ILE A 105 -11.52 -5.48 -8.15
C ILE A 105 -11.35 -4.03 -8.54
N HIS A 106 -11.80 -3.11 -7.69
CA HIS A 106 -11.59 -1.68 -7.85
C HIS A 106 -10.97 -1.08 -6.58
N GLY A 107 -9.71 -0.67 -6.67
CA GLY A 107 -8.94 -0.23 -5.50
C GLY A 107 -9.49 1.01 -4.80
N ASN A 108 -10.26 1.85 -5.50
CA ASN A 108 -10.78 3.09 -4.92
C ASN A 108 -12.31 3.13 -4.76
N ASP A 109 -13.05 2.38 -5.58
CA ASP A 109 -14.52 2.38 -5.58
C ASP A 109 -15.06 0.95 -5.45
N ARG A 110 -15.55 0.60 -4.26
CA ARG A 110 -16.14 -0.73 -4.00
C ARG A 110 -17.50 -0.91 -4.71
N ASP A 111 -18.23 0.18 -4.96
CA ASP A 111 -19.54 0.12 -5.62
C ASP A 111 -19.40 -0.09 -7.13
N ALA A 112 -18.23 0.12 -7.69
CA ALA A 112 -17.89 -0.21 -9.06
C ALA A 112 -17.65 -1.72 -9.30
N GLU A 113 -17.34 -2.50 -8.25
CA GLU A 113 -17.09 -3.93 -8.38
C GLU A 113 -18.34 -4.68 -8.87
N ASP A 114 -18.10 -5.72 -9.66
CA ASP A 114 -19.12 -6.55 -10.31
C ASP A 114 -20.04 -5.77 -11.28
N ARG A 115 -19.68 -4.53 -11.64
CA ARG A 115 -20.37 -3.72 -12.64
C ARG A 115 -19.60 -3.69 -13.95
N ASN A 116 -20.34 -3.65 -15.05
CA ASN A 116 -19.76 -3.40 -16.38
C ASN A 116 -19.53 -1.91 -16.57
N LEU A 117 -18.27 -1.54 -16.83
CA LEU A 117 -17.84 -0.15 -16.94
C LEU A 117 -17.45 0.24 -18.38
N LEU A 118 -17.75 -0.58 -19.40
CA LEU A 118 -17.38 -0.31 -20.79
C LEU A 118 -17.95 0.99 -21.35
N GLU A 119 -19.14 1.36 -20.90
CA GLU A 119 -19.86 2.53 -21.41
C GLU A 119 -19.61 3.81 -20.58
N ILE A 120 -18.78 3.71 -19.51
CA ILE A 120 -18.45 4.89 -18.72
C ILE A 120 -17.55 5.80 -19.56
N GLU A 121 -17.94 7.04 -19.64
CA GLU A 121 -17.23 8.11 -20.34
C GLU A 121 -16.54 9.03 -19.31
N ASP A 122 -15.36 9.51 -19.69
CA ASP A 122 -14.69 10.58 -18.96
C ASP A 122 -15.37 11.94 -19.20
N GLU A 123 -14.90 13.01 -18.56
CA GLU A 123 -15.42 14.38 -18.70
C GLU A 123 -15.40 14.90 -20.16
N ARG A 124 -14.70 14.24 -21.06
CA ARG A 124 -14.57 14.59 -22.48
C ARG A 124 -15.30 13.62 -23.41
N GLY A 125 -16.00 12.63 -22.84
CA GLY A 125 -16.77 11.63 -23.58
C GLY A 125 -15.90 10.50 -24.15
N ALA A 126 -14.67 10.29 -23.62
CA ALA A 126 -13.85 9.12 -23.97
C ALA A 126 -14.27 7.90 -23.16
N LYS A 127 -14.42 6.74 -23.81
CA LYS A 127 -14.75 5.48 -23.14
C LYS A 127 -13.49 4.83 -22.58
N VAL A 128 -13.10 5.28 -21.40
CA VAL A 128 -11.82 4.97 -20.77
C VAL A 128 -11.55 3.48 -20.64
N VAL A 129 -12.54 2.71 -20.19
CA VAL A 129 -12.36 1.26 -20.02
C VAL A 129 -12.14 0.55 -21.35
N GLN A 130 -12.79 0.98 -22.42
CA GLN A 130 -12.57 0.43 -23.76
C GLN A 130 -11.14 0.71 -24.23
N GLU A 131 -10.62 1.91 -24.01
CA GLU A 131 -9.23 2.26 -24.36
C GLU A 131 -8.21 1.49 -23.53
N LEU A 132 -8.45 1.30 -22.23
CA LEU A 132 -7.61 0.48 -21.35
C LEU A 132 -7.56 -0.99 -21.79
N LEU A 133 -8.70 -1.58 -22.12
CA LEU A 133 -8.77 -2.95 -22.63
C LEU A 133 -8.06 -3.08 -23.99
N ALA A 134 -8.21 -2.08 -24.86
CA ALA A 134 -7.52 -2.06 -26.15
C ALA A 134 -5.99 -1.93 -26.01
N ALA A 135 -5.51 -1.13 -25.06
CA ALA A 135 -4.09 -1.02 -24.73
C ALA A 135 -3.53 -2.34 -24.19
N ALA A 136 -4.24 -2.98 -23.28
CA ALA A 136 -3.85 -4.29 -22.76
C ALA A 136 -3.85 -5.38 -23.85
N ALA A 137 -4.79 -5.36 -24.79
CA ALA A 137 -4.83 -6.30 -25.91
C ALA A 137 -3.61 -6.19 -26.85
N GLN A 138 -2.90 -5.04 -26.83
CA GLN A 138 -1.66 -4.81 -27.55
C GLN A 138 -0.40 -5.19 -26.74
N GLY A 139 -0.58 -5.80 -25.57
CA GLY A 139 0.51 -6.24 -24.69
C GLY A 139 0.80 -5.27 -23.53
N GLY A 140 0.14 -4.13 -23.50
CA GLY A 140 0.22 -3.08 -22.47
C GLY A 140 0.35 -1.69 -23.08
N GLY A 141 -0.07 -0.68 -22.32
CA GLY A 141 0.02 0.69 -22.78
C GLY A 141 -0.61 1.71 -21.83
N PHE A 142 -0.26 2.97 -22.07
CA PHE A 142 -0.80 4.11 -21.33
C PHE A 142 -2.07 4.65 -21.96
N VAL A 143 -2.99 5.10 -21.10
CA VAL A 143 -4.22 5.81 -21.46
C VAL A 143 -4.32 7.05 -20.59
N GLU A 144 -4.55 8.21 -21.21
CA GLU A 144 -4.82 9.46 -20.52
C GLU A 144 -6.33 9.77 -20.57
N TYR A 145 -6.91 10.14 -19.45
CA TYR A 145 -8.32 10.47 -19.33
C TYR A 145 -8.57 11.57 -18.29
N TYR A 146 -9.79 12.11 -18.30
CA TYR A 146 -10.18 13.21 -17.40
C TYR A 146 -11.26 12.75 -16.43
N ASP A 147 -10.94 12.79 -15.13
CA ASP A 147 -11.85 12.50 -14.03
C ASP A 147 -11.34 13.29 -12.81
N ASP A 148 -11.96 14.46 -12.58
CA ASP A 148 -11.44 15.47 -11.63
C ASP A 148 -9.96 15.77 -11.87
N GLY A 149 -9.67 16.20 -13.12
CA GLY A 149 -8.34 16.46 -13.63
C GLY A 149 -7.77 15.38 -14.55
N LEU A 150 -6.56 15.63 -15.06
CA LEU A 150 -5.86 14.69 -15.95
C LEU A 150 -5.29 13.51 -15.18
N LYS A 151 -5.69 12.32 -15.57
CA LYS A 151 -5.16 11.06 -15.04
C LYS A 151 -4.43 10.28 -16.11
N THR A 152 -3.39 9.59 -15.70
CA THR A 152 -2.66 8.63 -16.53
C THR A 152 -2.85 7.23 -15.94
N ALA A 153 -3.27 6.30 -16.77
CA ALA A 153 -3.36 4.88 -16.42
C ALA A 153 -2.44 4.04 -17.30
N TYR A 154 -1.95 2.93 -16.77
CA TYR A 154 -1.22 1.90 -17.49
C TYR A 154 -1.95 0.57 -17.36
N ALA A 155 -2.26 -0.06 -18.49
CA ALA A 155 -3.01 -1.29 -18.56
C ALA A 155 -2.16 -2.42 -19.15
N VAL A 156 -2.19 -3.61 -18.54
CA VAL A 156 -1.48 -4.80 -19.04
C VAL A 156 -2.39 -6.03 -18.98
N PRO A 157 -2.22 -7.00 -19.90
CA PRO A 157 -2.91 -8.28 -19.82
C PRO A 157 -2.45 -9.02 -18.56
N PHE A 158 -3.43 -9.57 -17.83
CA PHE A 158 -3.20 -10.25 -16.55
C PHE A 158 -3.94 -11.58 -16.55
N ARG A 159 -3.20 -12.68 -16.42
CA ARG A 159 -3.77 -14.03 -16.62
C ARG A 159 -4.59 -14.08 -17.93
N ARG A 160 -5.35 -15.13 -18.19
CA ARG A 160 -6.03 -15.28 -19.50
C ARG A 160 -7.29 -14.42 -19.67
N ARG A 161 -7.86 -13.89 -18.61
CA ARG A 161 -9.20 -13.27 -18.62
C ARG A 161 -9.24 -11.86 -18.06
N PHE A 162 -8.12 -11.39 -17.54
CA PHE A 162 -8.09 -10.13 -16.81
C PHE A 162 -7.16 -9.12 -17.44
N VAL A 163 -7.41 -7.88 -17.13
CA VAL A 163 -6.53 -6.75 -17.37
C VAL A 163 -6.25 -6.09 -16.03
N LEU A 164 -4.97 -5.93 -15.70
CA LEU A 164 -4.54 -5.16 -14.54
C LEU A 164 -4.26 -3.73 -14.99
N VAL A 165 -4.81 -2.78 -14.27
CA VAL A 165 -4.66 -1.35 -14.52
C VAL A 165 -4.19 -0.68 -13.26
N GLY A 166 -3.20 0.19 -13.36
CA GLY A 166 -2.86 1.18 -12.35
C GLY A 166 -3.04 2.57 -12.92
N GLY A 167 -3.37 3.54 -12.07
CA GLY A 167 -3.52 4.92 -12.49
C GLY A 167 -3.07 5.89 -11.41
N TYR A 168 -2.71 7.11 -11.81
CA TYR A 168 -2.43 8.22 -10.91
C TYR A 168 -2.95 9.53 -11.52
N SER A 169 -3.21 10.52 -10.67
CA SER A 169 -3.50 11.88 -11.12
C SER A 169 -2.21 12.60 -11.43
N GLN A 170 -2.14 13.28 -12.58
CA GLN A 170 -0.99 14.12 -12.91
C GLN A 170 -0.89 15.37 -12.01
N ASP A 171 -1.96 15.72 -11.34
CA ASP A 171 -1.98 16.79 -10.35
C ASP A 171 -1.61 16.28 -8.96
N VAL A 172 -0.41 15.68 -8.86
CA VAL A 172 0.18 15.22 -7.57
C VAL A 172 0.58 16.39 -6.66
N SER A 173 0.48 17.64 -7.13
CA SER A 173 0.89 18.80 -6.37
C SER A 173 0.15 18.93 -5.02
N HIS A 174 -1.10 18.45 -4.94
CA HIS A 174 -1.90 18.50 -3.71
C HIS A 174 -1.54 17.40 -2.69
N VAL A 175 -1.19 16.19 -3.14
CA VAL A 175 -0.86 15.07 -2.23
C VAL A 175 0.51 15.28 -1.59
N ASN A 176 1.52 15.66 -2.40
CA ASN A 176 2.87 15.90 -1.89
C ASN A 176 2.97 17.15 -1.00
N LEU A 177 2.18 18.21 -1.28
CA LEU A 177 2.16 19.40 -0.44
C LEU A 177 1.57 19.14 0.94
N ARG A 178 0.56 18.27 1.07
CA ARG A 178 -0.10 17.99 2.35
C ARG A 178 0.71 17.05 3.25
N ILE A 179 1.42 16.06 2.69
CA ILE A 179 2.35 15.22 3.46
C ILE A 179 3.55 16.05 3.95
N ALA A 180 4.03 17.00 3.14
CA ALA A 180 5.09 17.92 3.54
C ALA A 180 4.65 18.93 4.61
N ASP A 181 3.34 19.20 4.75
CA ASP A 181 2.77 20.09 5.76
C ASP A 181 2.54 19.41 7.12
N LEU A 182 2.70 18.07 7.20
CA LEU A 182 2.66 17.39 8.49
C LEU A 182 3.83 17.83 9.36
N PRO A 183 3.57 18.18 10.63
CA PRO A 183 4.66 18.48 11.54
C PRO A 183 5.61 17.29 11.63
N ARG A 184 6.87 17.54 11.35
CA ARG A 184 7.90 16.53 11.50
C ARG A 184 8.02 16.14 12.98
N PRO A 185 8.03 14.83 13.33
CA PRO A 185 8.21 14.42 14.70
C PRO A 185 9.62 14.77 15.21
N ALA A 186 9.75 14.98 16.51
CA ALA A 186 11.05 15.16 17.16
C ALA A 186 11.92 13.90 17.05
N VAL A 187 11.27 12.72 16.95
CA VAL A 187 11.89 11.41 16.71
C VAL A 187 11.21 10.78 15.50
N THR A 188 11.94 10.59 14.42
CA THR A 188 11.44 9.88 13.22
C THR A 188 11.48 8.37 13.42
N ALA A 189 10.75 7.61 12.60
CA ALA A 189 10.73 6.15 12.68
C ALA A 189 12.14 5.52 12.61
N SER A 190 13.04 6.08 11.80
CA SER A 190 14.42 5.60 11.69
C SER A 190 15.29 5.90 12.91
N GLU A 191 14.86 6.80 13.79
CA GLU A 191 15.55 7.19 15.02
C GLU A 191 14.98 6.47 16.27
N VAL A 192 13.96 5.64 16.10
CA VAL A 192 13.38 4.84 17.20
C VAL A 192 14.28 3.62 17.45
N VAL A 193 15.10 3.72 18.48
CA VAL A 193 16.11 2.69 18.80
C VAL A 193 16.01 2.17 20.25
N ASP A 194 15.25 2.86 21.10
CA ASP A 194 15.10 2.52 22.51
C ASP A 194 13.70 2.90 23.04
N ARG A 195 13.52 2.69 24.34
CA ARG A 195 12.23 2.97 25.01
C ARG A 195 11.87 4.46 25.00
N GLU A 196 12.82 5.36 25.15
CA GLU A 196 12.57 6.82 25.23
C GLU A 196 12.15 7.36 23.86
N THR A 197 12.88 6.97 22.82
CA THR A 197 12.56 7.33 21.43
C THR A 197 11.23 6.73 20.99
N LEU A 198 10.91 5.49 21.40
CA LEU A 198 9.61 4.85 21.12
C LEU A 198 8.45 5.62 21.79
N ILE A 199 8.61 6.07 23.04
CA ILE A 199 7.61 6.90 23.72
C ILE A 199 7.36 8.17 22.92
N THR A 200 8.41 8.94 22.64
CA THR A 200 8.32 10.22 21.94
C THR A 200 7.63 10.05 20.58
N PHE A 201 8.04 9.06 19.81
CA PHE A 201 7.48 8.75 18.50
C PHE A 201 5.96 8.46 18.56
N VAL A 202 5.53 7.58 19.47
CA VAL A 202 4.12 7.21 19.60
C VAL A 202 3.28 8.36 20.14
N GLU A 203 3.78 9.11 21.11
CA GLU A 203 3.04 10.25 21.71
C GLU A 203 2.84 11.39 20.70
N GLU A 204 3.82 11.66 19.85
CA GLU A 204 3.69 12.64 18.78
C GLU A 204 2.73 12.16 17.67
N ALA A 205 2.82 10.90 17.25
CA ALA A 205 1.87 10.30 16.33
C ALA A 205 0.44 10.38 16.86
N ALA A 206 0.26 10.09 18.15
CA ALA A 206 -1.02 10.17 18.83
C ALA A 206 -1.60 11.59 18.84
N ARG A 207 -0.78 12.58 19.12
CA ARG A 207 -1.19 13.99 19.11
C ARG A 207 -1.69 14.40 17.72
N ILE A 208 -0.93 14.10 16.67
CA ILE A 208 -1.29 14.43 15.28
C ILE A 208 -2.57 13.69 14.86
N TYR A 209 -2.65 12.40 15.18
CA TYR A 209 -3.84 11.59 14.87
C TYR A 209 -5.09 12.12 15.60
N GLN A 210 -4.95 12.51 16.87
CA GLN A 210 -6.04 13.07 17.65
C GLN A 210 -6.49 14.45 17.15
N GLU A 211 -5.58 15.28 16.69
CA GLU A 211 -5.90 16.57 16.06
C GLU A 211 -6.72 16.39 14.77
N ALA A 212 -6.40 15.40 13.97
CA ALA A 212 -7.17 15.09 12.76
C ALA A 212 -8.57 14.52 13.04
N LEU A 213 -8.78 13.92 14.21
CA LEU A 213 -10.11 13.49 14.64
C LEU A 213 -11.01 14.65 15.08
N LYS A 214 -10.43 15.82 15.38
CA LYS A 214 -11.20 17.02 15.68
C LYS A 214 -11.64 17.62 14.35
N PHE A 215 -12.94 17.58 14.07
CA PHE A 215 -13.53 18.17 12.87
C PHE A 215 -13.20 19.68 12.79
N GLY A 216 -12.60 20.12 11.68
CA GLY A 216 -12.24 21.53 11.46
C GLY A 216 -11.19 21.69 10.36
N ASP A 217 -10.51 22.85 10.33
CA ASP A 217 -9.51 23.24 9.32
C ASP A 217 -8.16 22.48 9.43
N GLY A 218 -8.13 21.35 10.12
CA GLY A 218 -6.94 20.51 10.31
C GLY A 218 -6.62 19.62 9.11
N ILE A 219 -5.44 18.98 9.17
CA ILE A 219 -5.03 18.00 8.17
C ILE A 219 -6.00 16.82 8.19
N PRO A 220 -6.58 16.41 7.04
CA PRO A 220 -7.49 15.28 6.99
C PRO A 220 -6.86 13.99 7.51
N LEU A 221 -7.62 13.17 8.22
CA LEU A 221 -7.14 11.90 8.78
C LEU A 221 -6.55 10.97 7.70
N VAL A 222 -7.08 11.01 6.49
CA VAL A 222 -6.56 10.24 5.36
C VAL A 222 -5.11 10.62 5.01
N GLU A 223 -4.78 11.91 5.03
CA GLU A 223 -3.42 12.39 4.76
C GLU A 223 -2.42 11.94 5.84
N ILE A 224 -2.87 11.95 7.11
CA ILE A 224 -2.05 11.44 8.22
C ILE A 224 -1.80 9.94 8.08
N LYS A 225 -2.82 9.17 7.77
CA LYS A 225 -2.68 7.74 7.50
C LYS A 225 -1.73 7.48 6.32
N ASN A 226 -1.82 8.29 5.27
CA ASN A 226 -0.93 8.19 4.12
C ASN A 226 0.53 8.46 4.54
N ALA A 227 0.79 9.53 5.29
CA ALA A 227 2.13 9.82 5.79
C ALA A 227 2.69 8.72 6.70
N PHE A 228 1.82 8.12 7.54
CA PHE A 228 2.21 7.01 8.42
C PHE A 228 2.54 5.71 7.67
N ARG A 229 2.28 5.64 6.36
CA ARG A 229 2.58 4.48 5.51
C ARG A 229 3.83 4.61 4.67
N VAL A 230 4.34 5.85 4.46
CA VAL A 230 5.48 6.10 3.57
C VAL A 230 6.73 5.42 4.12
N GLU A 231 7.20 4.38 3.44
CA GLU A 231 8.43 3.67 3.81
C GLU A 231 9.64 4.59 3.68
N GLY A 232 10.49 4.61 4.70
CA GLY A 232 11.62 5.54 4.79
C GLY A 232 11.22 6.99 5.10
N GLY A 233 9.95 7.25 5.37
CA GLY A 233 9.44 8.53 5.83
C GLY A 233 9.61 8.75 7.34
N ASP A 234 9.15 9.90 7.81
CA ASP A 234 9.26 10.26 9.23
C ASP A 234 8.51 9.30 10.16
N TRP A 235 7.47 8.61 9.68
CA TRP A 235 6.54 7.82 10.47
C TRP A 235 6.61 6.31 10.25
N LYS A 236 7.39 5.85 9.28
CA LYS A 236 7.62 4.42 9.01
C LYS A 236 9.02 4.20 8.48
N SER A 237 9.74 3.25 9.06
CA SER A 237 11.06 2.82 8.60
C SER A 237 11.25 1.34 8.96
N GLY A 238 11.27 0.47 7.94
CA GLY A 238 11.42 -0.97 8.14
C GLY A 238 10.38 -1.54 9.12
N GLU A 239 10.88 -2.03 10.25
CA GLU A 239 10.08 -2.66 11.32
C GLU A 239 9.42 -1.68 12.30
N ILE A 240 9.72 -0.39 12.18
CA ILE A 240 9.07 0.67 12.96
C ILE A 240 7.89 1.22 12.19
N TYR A 241 6.70 0.98 12.69
CA TYR A 241 5.44 1.40 12.10
C TYR A 241 4.38 1.63 13.18
N LEU A 242 3.38 2.42 12.85
CA LEU A 242 2.24 2.72 13.73
C LEU A 242 1.05 1.81 13.44
N TRP A 243 0.22 1.60 14.43
CA TRP A 243 -1.09 0.97 14.31
C TRP A 243 -2.11 1.68 15.18
N VAL A 244 -3.39 1.65 14.77
CA VAL A 244 -4.52 2.25 15.51
C VAL A 244 -5.68 1.27 15.58
N VAL A 245 -6.26 1.12 16.76
CA VAL A 245 -7.42 0.26 17.03
C VAL A 245 -8.54 1.10 17.66
N SER A 246 -9.77 0.95 17.15
CA SER A 246 -10.97 1.61 17.70
C SER A 246 -11.34 1.09 19.08
N GLY A 247 -12.17 1.83 19.81
CA GLY A 247 -12.74 1.37 21.08
C GLY A 247 -13.48 0.03 20.97
N GLY A 248 -14.16 -0.21 19.87
CA GLY A 248 -14.83 -1.47 19.55
C GLY A 248 -13.89 -2.63 19.16
N GLY A 249 -12.57 -2.40 19.09
CA GLY A 249 -11.60 -3.46 18.79
C GLY A 249 -11.39 -3.70 17.30
N VAL A 250 -11.77 -2.77 16.42
CA VAL A 250 -11.51 -2.83 14.99
C VAL A 250 -10.18 -2.14 14.69
N THR A 251 -9.32 -2.76 13.89
CA THR A 251 -8.09 -2.12 13.39
C THR A 251 -8.46 -1.02 12.41
N LEU A 252 -8.16 0.24 12.77
CA LEU A 252 -8.46 1.42 11.95
C LEU A 252 -7.30 1.80 11.03
N PHE A 253 -6.11 1.41 11.42
CA PHE A 253 -4.87 1.67 10.70
C PHE A 253 -3.81 0.65 11.09
N HIS A 254 -3.00 0.19 10.13
CA HIS A 254 -1.82 -0.63 10.38
C HIS A 254 -0.75 -0.34 9.33
N GLY A 255 0.36 0.27 9.74
CA GLY A 255 1.40 0.74 8.84
C GLY A 255 2.14 -0.36 8.07
N PHE A 256 2.06 -1.61 8.54
CA PHE A 256 2.71 -2.76 7.89
C PHE A 256 1.70 -3.76 7.32
N GLU A 257 0.75 -4.25 8.15
CA GLU A 257 -0.24 -5.27 7.77
C GLU A 257 -1.59 -4.61 7.45
N TYR A 258 -1.66 -3.83 6.37
CA TYR A 258 -2.85 -3.07 5.97
C TYR A 258 -4.11 -3.95 5.76
N TYR A 259 -3.94 -5.24 5.45
CA TYR A 259 -5.05 -6.19 5.34
C TYR A 259 -5.83 -6.40 6.66
N ARG A 260 -5.28 -5.95 7.79
CA ARG A 260 -5.97 -5.97 9.08
C ARG A 260 -6.98 -4.83 9.23
N GLU A 261 -6.87 -3.78 8.44
CA GLU A 261 -7.76 -2.62 8.55
C GLU A 261 -9.20 -2.98 8.22
N GLY A 262 -10.13 -2.41 8.99
CA GLY A 262 -11.54 -2.72 8.91
C GLY A 262 -11.95 -4.06 9.56
N ASN A 263 -10.98 -4.86 10.01
CA ASN A 263 -11.23 -6.17 10.62
C ASN A 263 -11.12 -6.09 12.14
N PRO A 264 -11.86 -6.95 12.88
CA PRO A 264 -11.68 -7.10 14.31
C PRO A 264 -10.23 -7.47 14.64
N THR A 265 -9.65 -6.78 15.61
CA THR A 265 -8.33 -7.13 16.14
C THR A 265 -8.42 -8.45 16.89
N ASP A 266 -7.49 -9.37 16.59
CA ASP A 266 -7.44 -10.66 17.26
C ASP A 266 -6.95 -10.51 18.71
N MET A 267 -7.90 -10.31 19.63
CA MET A 267 -7.64 -10.11 21.05
C MET A 267 -7.16 -11.38 21.78
N VAL A 268 -7.34 -12.54 21.18
CA VAL A 268 -7.00 -13.83 21.81
C VAL A 268 -5.71 -14.45 21.29
N ARG A 269 -5.14 -13.90 20.22
CA ARG A 269 -3.86 -14.38 19.68
C ARG A 269 -2.77 -14.26 20.72
N THR A 270 -2.08 -15.35 20.95
CA THR A 270 -0.90 -15.42 21.82
C THR A 270 0.38 -15.40 21.00
N ASP A 271 1.44 -14.89 21.60
CA ASP A 271 2.80 -15.12 21.11
C ASP A 271 3.30 -16.53 21.44
N SER A 272 4.54 -16.84 21.09
CA SER A 272 5.17 -18.14 21.38
C SER A 272 5.33 -18.44 22.87
N GLN A 273 5.21 -17.45 23.74
CA GLN A 273 5.27 -17.57 25.20
C GLN A 273 3.89 -17.58 25.87
N GLY A 274 2.82 -17.52 25.08
CA GLY A 274 1.44 -17.54 25.59
C GLY A 274 0.92 -16.15 26.01
N ILE A 275 1.62 -15.05 25.69
CA ILE A 275 1.17 -13.69 25.98
C ILE A 275 0.10 -13.29 24.97
N LYS A 276 -1.06 -12.86 25.42
CA LYS A 276 -2.14 -12.31 24.60
C LYS A 276 -1.83 -10.86 24.25
N ILE A 277 -1.10 -10.65 23.16
CA ILE A 277 -0.51 -9.35 22.79
C ILE A 277 -1.56 -8.24 22.77
N ALA A 278 -2.65 -8.40 22.02
CA ALA A 278 -3.65 -7.36 21.88
C ALA A 278 -4.46 -7.12 23.16
N GLU A 279 -4.82 -8.19 23.90
CA GLU A 279 -5.53 -8.08 25.18
C GLU A 279 -4.69 -7.30 26.20
N GLU A 280 -3.41 -7.61 26.33
CA GLU A 280 -2.51 -7.01 27.29
C GLU A 280 -2.11 -5.57 26.89
N LEU A 281 -1.68 -5.37 25.66
CA LEU A 281 -1.16 -4.08 25.20
C LEU A 281 -2.30 -3.08 24.97
N ILE A 282 -3.29 -3.44 24.16
CA ILE A 282 -4.42 -2.56 23.80
C ILE A 282 -5.37 -2.44 24.99
N GLY A 283 -5.74 -3.56 25.63
CA GLY A 283 -6.59 -3.54 26.81
C GLY A 283 -5.94 -2.83 27.99
N GLY A 284 -4.63 -3.01 28.19
CA GLY A 284 -3.85 -2.27 29.17
C GLY A 284 -3.85 -0.77 28.91
N ALA A 285 -3.56 -0.34 27.69
CA ALA A 285 -3.56 1.08 27.32
C ALA A 285 -4.93 1.73 27.53
N ARG A 286 -6.03 1.03 27.24
CA ARG A 286 -7.40 1.54 27.50
C ARG A 286 -7.69 1.75 28.99
N ARG A 287 -7.25 0.84 29.84
CA ARG A 287 -7.46 0.91 31.30
C ARG A 287 -6.56 1.92 31.97
N GLU A 288 -5.28 1.93 31.62
CA GLU A 288 -4.21 2.63 32.32
C GLU A 288 -3.81 3.97 31.63
N GLY A 289 -4.37 4.25 30.44
CA GLY A 289 -4.01 5.39 29.59
C GLY A 289 -2.83 5.08 28.67
N ARG A 290 -1.89 4.27 29.11
CA ARG A 290 -0.72 3.81 28.36
C ARG A 290 -0.25 2.45 28.85
N LYS A 291 0.45 1.70 27.97
CA LYS A 291 0.97 0.37 28.29
C LYS A 291 2.26 0.08 27.56
N PHE A 292 3.19 -0.53 28.26
CA PHE A 292 4.30 -1.26 27.67
C PHE A 292 4.04 -2.75 27.76
N LEU A 293 4.47 -3.49 26.75
CA LEU A 293 4.44 -4.93 26.76
C LEU A 293 5.67 -5.49 26.04
N ARG A 294 6.35 -6.45 26.67
CA ARG A 294 7.33 -7.31 25.99
C ARG A 294 6.61 -8.56 25.50
N TYR A 295 6.82 -8.91 24.24
CA TYR A 295 6.21 -10.07 23.60
C TYR A 295 7.09 -10.53 22.44
N HIS A 296 6.80 -11.70 21.88
CA HIS A 296 7.47 -12.19 20.69
C HIS A 296 6.58 -11.94 19.46
N TYR A 297 7.18 -11.44 18.40
CA TYR A 297 6.48 -11.17 17.16
C TYR A 297 7.37 -11.47 15.96
N ASP A 298 6.77 -11.90 14.87
CA ASP A 298 7.42 -12.13 13.58
C ASP A 298 8.22 -10.90 13.16
N ASN A 299 9.53 -11.05 13.00
CA ASN A 299 10.44 -9.99 12.58
C ASN A 299 10.71 -10.13 11.08
N PRO A 300 10.18 -9.25 10.23
CA PRO A 300 10.36 -9.34 8.79
C PRO A 300 11.82 -9.25 8.32
N ALA A 301 12.74 -8.84 9.19
CA ALA A 301 14.16 -8.80 8.92
C ALA A 301 14.88 -10.13 9.21
N ILE A 302 14.21 -11.10 9.84
CA ILE A 302 14.79 -12.40 10.24
C ILE A 302 14.00 -13.54 9.61
N GLU A 303 14.60 -14.24 8.67
CA GLU A 303 14.02 -15.43 8.07
C GLU A 303 13.96 -16.60 9.08
N GLY A 304 12.81 -17.24 9.21
CA GLY A 304 12.62 -18.44 10.04
C GLY A 304 12.16 -18.17 11.47
N ASP A 305 11.82 -16.94 11.84
CA ASP A 305 11.26 -16.61 13.15
C ASP A 305 9.71 -16.51 13.19
N GLU A 306 9.02 -16.85 12.09
CA GLU A 306 7.57 -16.71 11.93
C GLU A 306 6.76 -17.47 12.99
N GLU A 307 7.29 -18.61 13.49
CA GLU A 307 6.65 -19.40 14.53
C GLU A 307 7.07 -19.01 15.94
N THR A 308 8.32 -18.61 16.12
CA THR A 308 8.90 -18.30 17.44
C THR A 308 8.79 -16.83 17.79
N GLY A 309 8.89 -15.96 16.79
CA GLY A 309 8.96 -14.53 16.92
C GLY A 309 10.24 -14.04 17.59
N SER A 310 10.62 -12.83 17.26
CA SER A 310 11.72 -12.11 17.92
C SER A 310 11.20 -11.27 19.08
N PRO A 311 11.99 -11.04 20.15
CA PRO A 311 11.60 -10.19 21.26
C PRO A 311 11.29 -8.76 20.81
N LYS A 312 10.10 -8.27 21.14
CA LYS A 312 9.62 -6.92 20.78
C LYS A 312 9.12 -6.19 22.02
N LEU A 313 9.50 -4.94 22.16
CA LEU A 313 8.94 -4.01 23.13
C LEU A 313 7.89 -3.15 22.45
N GLY A 314 6.62 -3.36 22.78
CA GLY A 314 5.51 -2.52 22.32
C GLY A 314 5.18 -1.42 23.32
N TYR A 315 4.80 -0.26 22.78
CA TYR A 315 4.23 0.85 23.54
C TYR A 315 2.93 1.31 22.89
N ALA A 316 1.90 1.50 23.69
CA ALA A 316 0.59 1.94 23.26
C ALA A 316 -0.01 2.97 24.21
N ILE A 317 -0.74 3.94 23.66
CA ILE A 317 -1.47 4.93 24.42
C ILE A 317 -2.92 5.02 23.96
N SER A 318 -3.81 5.37 24.88
CA SER A 318 -5.22 5.60 24.57
C SER A 318 -5.47 7.03 24.11
N LEU A 319 -6.33 7.19 23.10
CA LEU A 319 -6.79 8.44 22.54
C LEU A 319 -8.27 8.65 22.89
N GLN A 320 -8.61 9.82 23.38
CA GLN A 320 -10.00 10.22 23.56
C GLN A 320 -10.60 10.69 22.23
N VAL A 321 -11.77 10.19 21.88
CA VAL A 321 -12.50 10.55 20.65
C VAL A 321 -13.71 11.40 21.00
N GLY A 322 -13.60 12.71 20.84
CA GLY A 322 -14.66 13.65 21.20
C GLY A 322 -15.07 13.52 22.68
N ASP A 323 -16.37 13.64 22.95
CA ASP A 323 -16.95 13.51 24.28
C ASP A 323 -17.41 12.07 24.60
N SER A 324 -17.08 11.09 23.74
CA SER A 324 -17.48 9.70 23.96
C SER A 324 -16.55 9.00 24.95
N ASP A 325 -17.10 8.01 25.69
CA ASP A 325 -16.30 7.13 26.55
C ASP A 325 -15.43 6.14 25.74
N GLU A 326 -15.59 6.13 24.41
CA GLU A 326 -14.87 5.24 23.54
C GLU A 326 -13.43 5.71 23.33
N LYS A 327 -12.47 4.87 23.69
CA LYS A 327 -11.04 5.17 23.58
C LYS A 327 -10.44 4.37 22.41
N MET A 328 -9.88 5.07 21.44
CA MET A 328 -8.96 4.47 20.49
C MET A 328 -7.61 4.18 21.16
N VAL A 329 -6.82 3.32 20.55
CA VAL A 329 -5.45 3.06 21.00
C VAL A 329 -4.53 3.15 19.78
N ILE A 330 -3.45 3.92 19.92
CA ILE A 330 -2.35 3.99 18.94
C ILE A 330 -1.09 3.41 19.58
N GLY A 331 -0.27 2.74 18.77
CA GLY A 331 0.97 2.17 19.26
C GLY A 331 1.97 1.85 18.18
N SER A 332 3.17 1.49 18.63
CA SER A 332 4.29 1.00 17.86
C SER A 332 5.13 0.01 18.69
N GLY A 333 6.24 -0.47 18.14
CA GLY A 333 7.17 -1.32 18.90
C GLY A 333 8.51 -1.47 18.19
N ILE A 334 9.54 -1.73 18.99
CA ILE A 334 10.91 -2.02 18.55
C ILE A 334 11.27 -3.46 18.86
N TYR A 335 12.07 -4.10 18.02
CA TYR A 335 12.72 -5.36 18.39
C TYR A 335 13.90 -5.06 19.30
N VAL A 336 14.04 -5.86 20.33
CA VAL A 336 15.05 -5.67 21.39
C VAL A 336 15.86 -6.94 21.55
N ASP A 337 17.12 -6.80 21.95
CA ASP A 337 17.92 -7.97 22.29
C ASP A 337 17.33 -8.69 23.50
N SER A 338 17.40 -10.01 23.50
CA SER A 338 16.83 -10.88 24.55
C SER A 338 17.42 -10.64 25.95
N HIS A 339 18.42 -9.79 26.07
CA HIS A 339 19.19 -9.50 27.28
C HIS A 339 19.07 -8.06 27.80
N GLU A 340 18.35 -7.17 27.11
CA GLU A 340 18.08 -5.82 27.64
C GLU A 340 16.85 -5.85 28.58
N GLU A 341 17.08 -5.59 29.84
CA GLU A 341 16.05 -5.44 30.89
C GLU A 341 15.33 -4.08 30.83
#